data_99ddd670f4972f0220b12ab1aa4f4cb2
#
_entry.id   99ddd670f4972f0220b12ab1aa4f4cb2
#
_cell.length_a   1.000
_cell.length_b   1.000
_cell.length_c   1.000
_cell.angle_alpha   90.00
_cell.angle_beta   90.00
_cell.angle_gamma   90.00
#
_symmetry.space_group_name_H-M   'P 1'
#
loop_
_entity.id
_entity.type
_entity.pdbx_description
1 polymer ?
#
loop_
_entity_poly.entity_id
_entity_poly.type
_entity_poly.pdbx_seq_one_letter_code
_entity_poly.pdbx_strand_id
1 'polypeptide(L)' 'MSLRIIEQVKKAAVQDSRLMTPEQCAAFLQIEVNTLYVMKSQGRIPYRKVGHSLRFDLEEIVEWTKPKDERL' A
#
# COMPACT_ATOMS: atom_id res chain seq x y z
N MET A 1 12.47 28.95 -4.70
CA MET A 1 11.44 28.86 -4.54
C MET A 1 10.80 27.71 -3.94
N SER A 2 9.90 27.98 -3.14
CA SER A 2 9.33 26.92 -2.38
C SER A 2 8.69 25.88 -3.25
N LEU A 3 8.25 26.32 -4.40
CA LEU A 3 7.63 25.38 -5.27
C LEU A 3 8.59 24.31 -5.68
N ARG A 4 9.81 24.70 -5.93
CA ARG A 4 10.78 23.74 -6.31
C ARG A 4 11.10 22.83 -5.17
N ILE A 5 11.14 23.33 -3.98
CA ILE A 5 11.39 22.51 -2.86
C ILE A 5 10.27 21.53 -2.68
N ILE A 6 9.07 21.98 -2.90
CA ILE A 6 7.95 21.12 -2.78
C ILE A 6 8.03 20.02 -3.82
N GLU A 7 8.48 20.37 -5.00
CA GLU A 7 8.62 19.34 -6.00
C GLU A 7 9.63 18.31 -5.63
N GLN A 8 10.71 18.72 -4.96
CA GLN A 8 11.66 17.76 -4.57
C GLN A 8 11.13 16.88 -3.50
N VAL A 9 10.37 17.43 -2.60
CA VAL A 9 9.77 16.62 -1.58
C VAL A 9 8.81 15.66 -2.22
N LYS A 10 8.08 16.11 -3.22
CA LYS A 10 7.17 15.23 -3.88
C LYS A 10 7.88 14.14 -4.62
N LYS A 11 9.00 14.43 -5.18
CA LYS A 11 9.73 13.41 -5.86
C LYS A 11 10.17 12.36 -4.90
N ALA A 12 10.64 12.77 -3.75
CA ALA A 12 11.02 11.80 -2.75
C ALA A 12 9.81 10.99 -2.35
N ALA A 13 8.69 11.64 -2.22
CA ALA A 13 7.49 10.92 -1.86
C ALA A 13 7.09 9.96 -2.95
N VAL A 14 7.30 10.35 -4.17
CA VAL A 14 6.96 9.48 -5.28
C VAL A 14 7.82 8.24 -5.25
N GLN A 15 9.07 8.40 -4.87
CA GLN A 15 9.92 7.25 -4.78
C GLN A 15 9.44 6.33 -3.70
N ASP A 16 8.76 6.88 -2.71
CA ASP A 16 8.20 6.05 -1.68
C ASP A 16 6.73 5.84 -1.92
N SER A 17 6.27 6.17 -3.11
CA SER A 17 4.86 6.11 -3.40
C SER A 17 4.34 4.70 -3.47
N ARG A 18 5.18 3.72 -3.29
CA ARG A 18 4.68 2.37 -3.22
C ARG A 18 3.90 2.15 -1.93
N LEU A 19 3.93 3.12 -1.01
CA LEU A 19 3.09 3.02 0.17
C LEU A 19 1.71 3.54 -0.19
N MET A 20 0.71 2.72 0.02
CA MET A 20 -0.65 3.06 -0.34
C MET A 20 -1.49 3.25 0.89
N THR A 21 -2.44 4.16 0.79
CA THR A 21 -3.45 4.28 1.83
C THR A 21 -4.37 3.07 1.72
N PRO A 22 -5.20 2.82 2.74
CA PRO A 22 -6.14 1.70 2.62
C PRO A 22 -7.05 1.85 1.41
N GLU A 23 -7.49 3.06 1.13
CA GLU A 23 -8.36 3.26 -0.02
C GLU A 23 -7.65 2.95 -1.32
N GLN A 24 -6.40 3.37 -1.42
CA GLN A 24 -5.64 3.09 -2.62
C GLN A 24 -5.38 1.61 -2.77
N CYS A 25 -5.09 0.94 -1.67
CA CYS A 25 -4.83 -0.48 -1.72
C CYS A 25 -6.09 -1.24 -2.12
N ALA A 26 -7.22 -0.85 -1.57
CA ALA A 26 -8.48 -1.51 -1.91
C ALA A 26 -8.78 -1.32 -3.40
N ALA A 27 -8.54 -0.11 -3.91
CA ALA A 27 -8.77 0.15 -5.32
C ALA A 27 -7.81 -0.68 -6.18
N PHE A 28 -6.57 -0.77 -5.75
CA PHE A 28 -5.59 -1.54 -6.49
C PHE A 28 -5.99 -3.01 -6.55
N LEU A 29 -6.50 -3.53 -5.44
CA LEU A 29 -6.93 -4.92 -5.39
C LEU A 29 -8.35 -5.09 -5.90
N GLN A 30 -9.05 -3.99 -6.17
CA GLN A 30 -10.40 -4.02 -6.68
C GLN A 30 -11.35 -4.70 -5.71
N ILE A 31 -11.21 -4.36 -4.44
CA ILE A 31 -12.10 -4.87 -3.41
C ILE A 31 -12.62 -3.69 -2.61
N GLU A 32 -13.62 -3.94 -1.79
CA GLU A 32 -14.17 -2.92 -0.94
C GLU A 32 -13.19 -2.60 0.17
N VAL A 33 -13.14 -1.34 0.57
CA VAL A 33 -12.20 -0.97 1.62
C VAL A 33 -12.57 -1.65 2.93
N ASN A 34 -13.84 -1.88 3.17
CA ASN A 34 -14.22 -2.59 4.39
C ASN A 34 -13.70 -4.01 4.37
N THR A 35 -13.68 -4.64 3.22
CA THR A 35 -13.13 -5.97 3.09
C THR A 35 -11.65 -5.94 3.42
N LEU A 36 -10.97 -4.89 2.96
CA LEU A 36 -9.55 -4.77 3.26
C LEU A 36 -9.31 -4.67 4.76
N TYR A 37 -10.13 -3.88 5.45
CA TYR A 37 -9.97 -3.73 6.89
C TYR A 37 -10.23 -5.06 7.60
N VAL A 38 -11.18 -5.81 7.14
CA VAL A 38 -11.46 -7.11 7.73
C VAL A 38 -10.27 -8.03 7.54
N MET A 39 -9.71 -8.06 6.34
CA MET A 39 -8.56 -8.91 6.08
C MET A 39 -7.38 -8.49 6.93
N LYS A 40 -7.20 -7.18 7.09
CA LYS A 40 -6.11 -6.68 7.91
C LYS A 40 -6.31 -7.11 9.36
N SER A 41 -7.51 -7.01 9.87
CA SER A 41 -7.76 -7.37 11.26
C SER A 41 -7.60 -8.86 11.50
N GLN A 42 -7.76 -9.64 10.44
CA GLN A 42 -7.56 -11.08 10.56
C GLN A 42 -6.12 -11.49 10.31
N GLY A 43 -5.26 -10.54 10.06
CA GLY A 43 -3.87 -10.86 9.81
C GLY A 43 -3.63 -11.55 8.49
N ARG A 44 -4.52 -11.35 7.52
CA ARG A 44 -4.43 -12.05 6.24
C ARG A 44 -3.77 -11.26 5.15
N ILE A 45 -3.37 -10.04 5.42
CA ILE A 45 -2.78 -9.19 4.40
C ILE A 45 -1.65 -8.40 5.03
N PRO A 46 -0.53 -8.24 4.34
CA PRO A 46 0.59 -7.50 4.92
C PRO A 46 0.26 -6.01 4.96
N TYR A 47 0.62 -5.38 6.04
CA TYR A 47 0.36 -3.96 6.19
C TYR A 47 1.49 -3.33 6.99
N ARG A 48 1.53 -2.02 7.00
CA ARG A 48 2.51 -1.27 7.73
C ARG A 48 1.84 -0.15 8.49
N LYS A 49 2.45 0.25 9.59
CA LYS A 49 1.97 1.38 10.35
C LYS A 49 3.02 2.47 10.25
N VAL A 50 2.61 3.63 9.81
CA VAL A 50 3.48 4.78 9.75
C VAL A 50 2.95 5.76 10.76
N GLY A 51 3.54 5.75 11.95
CA GLY A 51 2.95 6.48 13.06
C GLY A 51 1.63 5.85 13.40
N HIS A 52 0.57 6.63 13.30
CA HIS A 52 -0.76 6.10 13.56
C HIS A 52 -1.50 5.77 12.28
N SER A 53 -0.83 5.90 11.15
CA SER A 53 -1.50 5.72 9.88
C SER A 53 -1.25 4.33 9.32
N LEU A 54 -2.30 3.71 8.81
CA LEU A 54 -2.19 2.39 8.21
C LEU A 54 -1.82 2.56 6.75
N ARG A 55 -0.82 1.81 6.31
CA ARG A 55 -0.38 1.86 4.93
C ARG A 55 -0.08 0.47 4.44
N PHE A 56 -0.03 0.33 3.12
CA PHE A 56 0.26 -0.95 2.49
C PHE A 56 1.37 -0.74 1.48
N ASP A 57 2.36 -1.61 1.49
CA ASP A 57 3.48 -1.49 0.56
C ASP A 57 3.11 -2.18 -0.74
N LEU A 58 3.20 -1.46 -1.84
CA LEU A 58 2.77 -1.99 -3.12
C LEU A 58 3.51 -3.28 -3.48
N GLU A 59 4.80 -3.31 -3.25
CA GLU A 59 5.55 -4.51 -3.61
C GLU A 59 5.13 -5.69 -2.75
N GLU A 60 4.89 -5.44 -1.48
CA GLU A 60 4.43 -6.53 -0.62
C GLU A 60 3.07 -7.02 -1.06
N ILE A 61 2.20 -6.09 -1.44
CA ILE A 61 0.87 -6.46 -1.86
C ILE A 61 0.91 -7.25 -3.16
N VAL A 62 1.74 -6.83 -4.09
CA VAL A 62 1.86 -7.55 -5.35
C VAL A 62 2.34 -8.97 -5.09
N GLU A 63 3.38 -9.12 -4.27
CA GLU A 63 3.87 -10.44 -3.97
C GLU A 63 2.81 -11.27 -3.25
N TRP A 64 2.07 -10.62 -2.36
CA TRP A 64 1.05 -11.32 -1.59
C TRP A 64 -0.06 -11.87 -2.48
N THR A 65 -0.34 -11.20 -3.60
CA THR A 65 -1.40 -11.67 -4.49
C THR A 65 -0.98 -12.86 -5.34
N LYS A 66 0.29 -13.17 -5.40
CA LYS A 66 0.73 -14.24 -6.26
C LYS A 66 0.38 -15.60 -5.68
N PRO A 67 0.01 -16.54 -6.52
CA PRO A 67 -0.32 -17.88 -6.02
C PRO A 67 0.90 -18.51 -5.40
N LYS A 68 0.69 -19.24 -4.33
CA LYS A 68 1.80 -19.84 -3.64
C LYS A 68 2.35 -21.05 -4.33
N ASP A 69 1.54 -21.71 -5.10
CA ASP A 69 2.02 -22.92 -5.76
C ASP A 69 2.05 -22.73 -7.24
N GLU A 70 2.31 -21.51 -7.67
CA GLU A 70 2.36 -21.27 -9.08
C GLU A 70 3.53 -21.92 -9.72
N ARG A 71 4.49 -22.36 -8.97
CA ARG A 71 5.60 -23.03 -9.56
C ARG A 71 5.18 -24.28 -10.23
N LEU A 72 3.99 -24.65 -10.03
CA LEU A 72 3.49 -25.83 -10.73
C LEU A 72 3.32 -25.55 -12.22
#